data_620b76e42580290f6df25aea7053bb81
#
_entry.id   620b76e42580290f6df25aea7053bb81
#
_cell.length_a   1.000
_cell.length_b   1.000
_cell.length_c   1.000
_cell.angle_alpha   90.00
_cell.angle_beta   90.00
_cell.angle_gamma   90.00
#
_symmetry.space_group_name_H-M   'P 1'
#
loop_
_entity.id
_entity.type
_entity.pdbx_description
1 polymer ?
#
loop_
_entity_poly.entity_id
_entity_poly.type
_entity_poly.pdbx_seq_one_letter_code
_entity_poly.pdbx_strand_id
1 'polypeptide(L)'
;MAIFLTSSPTGPLDNSRKVDGLDKMNHFVDQLKKYWKDNSKCCIIAANPDDYDENDEMCNFFKEVFFKENLSIEYLNLIDERYSNFTKDDLMNYDVILLGGGHVPTQNKFFKEIRLREKIKDFDGIIIAISAGSMNSADIVYCQPEKTGESIDPNFNKWISGLDLTKRNIIPHYQMIKDDILDGKRLFEDITYNDSINHQFIALVDGSYLLIDDHETIYGECYLIEDGHIQLICHKNETIRLNNLKL
;
A
#
# COMPACT_ATOMS: atom_id res chain seq x y z
N MET A 1 15.75 7.57 -1.93
CA MET A 1 14.41 6.93 -2.08
C MET A 1 13.56 7.20 -0.86
N ALA A 2 12.26 7.48 -1.04
CA ALA A 2 11.29 7.55 0.04
C ALA A 2 10.09 6.64 -0.30
N ILE A 3 9.69 5.75 0.62
CA ILE A 3 8.58 4.82 0.41
C ILE A 3 7.49 5.15 1.43
N PHE A 4 6.29 5.41 0.93
CA PHE A 4 5.09 5.64 1.71
C PHE A 4 4.18 4.42 1.57
N LEU A 5 4.12 3.56 2.59
CA LEU A 5 3.19 2.43 2.64
C LEU A 5 1.92 2.90 3.35
N THR A 6 0.88 3.17 2.57
CA THR A 6 -0.36 3.78 3.08
C THR A 6 -1.48 2.74 3.19
N SER A 7 -2.35 2.94 4.17
CA SER A 7 -3.67 2.27 4.16
C SER A 7 -4.54 2.90 3.06
N SER A 8 -4.89 4.17 3.22
CA SER A 8 -5.55 5.00 2.21
C SER A 8 -4.92 6.39 2.22
N PRO A 9 -4.29 6.86 1.11
CA PRO A 9 -3.65 8.17 1.07
C PRO A 9 -4.66 9.32 1.00
N THR A 10 -5.94 9.01 0.80
CA THR A 10 -7.06 9.97 0.77
C THR A 10 -7.89 9.94 2.05
N GLY A 11 -7.41 9.24 3.08
CA GLY A 11 -8.13 9.05 4.34
C GLY A 11 -9.28 8.05 4.23
N PRO A 12 -10.16 8.00 5.23
CA PRO A 12 -11.30 7.10 5.24
C PRO A 12 -12.20 7.33 4.03
N LEU A 13 -12.48 6.26 3.30
CA LEU A 13 -13.44 6.28 2.21
C LEU A 13 -14.83 6.39 2.84
N ASP A 14 -15.46 7.55 2.71
CA ASP A 14 -16.88 7.65 2.98
C ASP A 14 -17.70 7.21 1.76
N ASN A 15 -18.95 6.84 2.00
CA ASN A 15 -19.87 6.39 0.95
C ASN A 15 -20.23 7.51 -0.08
N SER A 16 -19.72 8.74 0.11
CA SER A 16 -20.01 9.88 -0.77
C SER A 16 -19.07 9.96 -1.97
N ARG A 17 -17.98 9.19 -1.99
CA ARG A 17 -16.91 9.20 -3.01
C ARG A 17 -16.38 10.60 -3.38
N LYS A 18 -16.67 11.62 -2.57
CA LYS A 18 -16.09 12.94 -2.73
C LYS A 18 -14.77 13.00 -1.98
N VAL A 19 -13.75 12.49 -2.61
CA VAL A 19 -12.39 12.68 -2.10
C VAL A 19 -11.92 14.06 -2.51
N ASP A 20 -11.60 14.88 -1.52
CA ASP A 20 -11.26 16.30 -1.72
C ASP A 20 -9.75 16.54 -1.82
N GLY A 21 -8.96 15.48 -2.07
CA GLY A 21 -7.50 15.52 -2.17
C GLY A 21 -6.82 14.40 -1.37
N LEU A 22 -5.53 14.55 -1.11
CA LEU A 22 -4.80 13.68 -0.19
C LEU A 22 -5.19 14.00 1.25
N ASP A 23 -5.11 12.98 2.10
CA ASP A 23 -5.39 13.16 3.52
C ASP A 23 -4.36 14.11 4.16
N LYS A 24 -4.87 15.08 4.92
CA LYS A 24 -4.05 16.04 5.66
C LYS A 24 -3.76 15.58 7.09
N MET A 25 -4.43 14.53 7.54
CA MET A 25 -4.13 13.92 8.82
C MET A 25 -2.72 13.32 8.81
N ASN A 26 -2.13 13.23 9.97
CA ASN A 26 -0.83 12.61 10.16
C ASN A 26 0.27 13.20 9.28
N HIS A 27 0.11 14.47 8.81
CA HIS A 27 1.09 15.22 8.02
C HIS A 27 1.48 14.57 6.69
N PHE A 28 0.62 13.73 6.08
CA PHE A 28 0.97 12.97 4.88
C PHE A 28 1.43 13.88 3.73
N VAL A 29 0.65 14.92 3.41
CA VAL A 29 1.00 15.88 2.33
C VAL A 29 2.29 16.64 2.64
N ASP A 30 2.50 17.03 3.90
CA ASP A 30 3.71 17.75 4.31
C ASP A 30 4.97 16.87 4.20
N GLN A 31 4.84 15.58 4.56
CA GLN A 31 5.94 14.64 4.40
C GLN A 31 6.21 14.36 2.92
N LEU A 32 5.17 14.15 2.11
CA LEU A 32 5.31 13.89 0.69
C LEU A 32 6.01 15.05 -0.03
N LYS A 33 5.65 16.30 0.29
CA LYS A 33 6.26 17.52 -0.27
C LYS A 33 7.76 17.67 -0.02
N LYS A 34 8.31 17.02 1.01
CA LYS A 34 9.76 17.05 1.26
C LYS A 34 10.58 16.34 0.19
N TYR A 35 9.98 15.36 -0.48
CA TYR A 35 10.63 14.53 -1.49
C TYR A 35 10.17 14.86 -2.90
N TRP A 36 9.02 15.57 -3.04
CA TRP A 36 8.41 15.89 -4.32
C TRP A 36 9.23 16.89 -5.11
N LYS A 37 9.46 16.62 -6.39
CA LYS A 37 10.15 17.55 -7.29
C LYS A 37 9.14 18.32 -8.13
N ASP A 38 9.51 19.54 -8.54
CA ASP A 38 8.70 20.27 -9.51
C ASP A 38 8.65 19.52 -10.84
N ASN A 39 7.46 19.47 -11.44
CA ASN A 39 7.18 18.76 -12.68
C ASN A 39 7.59 17.27 -12.63
N SER A 40 7.25 16.60 -11.52
CA SER A 40 7.55 15.19 -11.34
C SER A 40 6.92 14.33 -12.45
N LYS A 41 7.69 13.38 -12.95
CA LYS A 41 7.24 12.34 -13.87
C LYS A 41 6.72 11.17 -13.06
N CYS A 42 5.42 10.89 -13.21
CA CYS A 42 4.74 9.92 -12.37
C CYS A 42 4.24 8.73 -13.18
N CYS A 43 4.19 7.56 -12.56
CA CYS A 43 3.40 6.45 -13.07
C CYS A 43 2.59 5.80 -11.94
N ILE A 44 1.47 5.19 -12.32
CA ILE A 44 0.65 4.35 -11.45
C ILE A 44 0.60 2.94 -12.01
N ILE A 45 0.92 1.94 -11.18
CA ILE A 45 0.87 0.53 -11.56
C ILE A 45 -0.40 -0.07 -10.97
N ALA A 46 -1.25 -0.59 -11.85
CA ALA A 46 -2.57 -1.09 -11.50
C ALA A 46 -2.52 -2.32 -10.58
N ALA A 47 -3.57 -2.50 -9.80
CA ALA A 47 -3.81 -3.72 -9.03
C ALA A 47 -4.61 -4.76 -9.81
N ASN A 48 -5.58 -4.32 -10.60
CA ASN A 48 -6.37 -5.14 -11.51
C ASN A 48 -5.99 -4.77 -12.95
N PRO A 49 -5.02 -5.45 -13.57
CA PRO A 49 -4.41 -4.98 -14.81
C PRO A 49 -5.35 -5.00 -16.03
N ASP A 50 -6.43 -5.75 -15.99
CA ASP A 50 -7.44 -5.92 -17.03
C ASP A 50 -8.72 -5.09 -16.79
N ASP A 51 -8.84 -4.39 -15.67
CA ASP A 51 -9.96 -3.47 -15.41
C ASP A 51 -9.64 -2.05 -15.91
N TYR A 52 -9.75 -1.88 -17.23
CA TYR A 52 -9.28 -0.67 -17.90
C TYR A 52 -10.05 0.59 -17.49
N ASP A 53 -11.35 0.48 -17.28
CA ASP A 53 -12.20 1.62 -16.92
C ASP A 53 -11.84 2.11 -15.52
N GLU A 54 -11.73 1.22 -14.53
CA GLU A 54 -11.32 1.57 -13.17
C GLU A 54 -9.90 2.13 -13.12
N ASN A 55 -8.98 1.56 -13.90
CA ASN A 55 -7.60 2.01 -14.00
C ASN A 55 -7.50 3.43 -14.59
N ASP A 56 -8.28 3.73 -15.63
CA ASP A 56 -8.32 5.05 -16.25
C ASP A 56 -8.95 6.09 -15.31
N GLU A 57 -10.02 5.73 -14.59
CA GLU A 57 -10.63 6.56 -13.55
C GLU A 57 -9.64 6.85 -12.40
N MET A 58 -8.93 5.84 -11.92
CA MET A 58 -7.90 5.99 -10.89
C MET A 58 -6.77 6.93 -11.35
N CYS A 59 -6.30 6.78 -12.59
CA CYS A 59 -5.26 7.65 -13.14
C CYS A 59 -5.73 9.11 -13.21
N ASN A 60 -6.95 9.36 -13.68
CA ASN A 60 -7.53 10.70 -13.74
C ASN A 60 -7.75 11.28 -12.35
N PHE A 61 -8.24 10.47 -11.41
CA PHE A 61 -8.41 10.86 -10.01
C PHE A 61 -7.09 11.36 -9.39
N PHE A 62 -5.97 10.62 -9.55
CA PHE A 62 -4.68 11.06 -9.00
C PHE A 62 -4.12 12.30 -9.69
N LYS A 63 -4.39 12.54 -10.97
CA LYS A 63 -4.04 13.80 -11.63
C LYS A 63 -4.75 14.99 -10.97
N GLU A 64 -6.05 14.86 -10.70
CA GLU A 64 -6.82 15.89 -10.01
C GLU A 64 -6.35 16.11 -8.57
N VAL A 65 -6.07 15.02 -7.85
CA VAL A 65 -5.59 15.07 -6.47
C VAL A 65 -4.25 15.79 -6.38
N PHE A 66 -3.29 15.45 -7.24
CA PHE A 66 -1.98 16.10 -7.26
C PHE A 66 -2.10 17.58 -7.60
N PHE A 67 -2.96 17.94 -8.55
CA PHE A 67 -3.23 19.34 -8.87
C PHE A 67 -3.80 20.11 -7.66
N LYS A 68 -4.79 19.55 -6.97
CA LYS A 68 -5.40 20.17 -5.77
C LYS A 68 -4.40 20.39 -4.64
N GLU A 69 -3.45 19.47 -4.46
CA GLU A 69 -2.43 19.56 -3.42
C GLU A 69 -1.20 20.40 -3.83
N ASN A 70 -1.22 21.02 -5.01
CA ASN A 70 -0.07 21.74 -5.59
C ASN A 70 1.19 20.86 -5.70
N LEU A 71 1.01 19.60 -6.04
CA LEU A 71 2.06 18.66 -6.40
C LEU A 71 2.23 18.70 -7.92
N SER A 72 3.19 19.48 -8.39
CA SER A 72 3.41 19.69 -9.83
C SER A 72 3.86 18.40 -10.51
N ILE A 73 3.17 17.99 -11.57
CA ILE A 73 3.53 16.84 -12.38
C ILE A 73 3.72 17.24 -13.86
N GLU A 74 4.68 16.63 -14.54
CA GLU A 74 4.82 16.72 -15.99
C GLU A 74 3.78 15.84 -16.66
N TYR A 75 3.67 14.58 -16.18
CA TYR A 75 2.66 13.61 -16.59
C TYR A 75 2.45 12.54 -15.51
N LEU A 76 1.33 11.84 -15.62
CA LEU A 76 1.05 10.60 -14.89
C LEU A 76 0.66 9.52 -15.91
N ASN A 77 1.52 8.52 -16.07
CA ASN A 77 1.29 7.37 -16.93
C ASN A 77 0.64 6.23 -16.13
N LEU A 78 -0.18 5.45 -16.82
CA LEU A 78 -0.77 4.23 -16.30
C LEU A 78 0.02 3.02 -16.82
N ILE A 79 0.33 2.08 -15.94
CA ILE A 79 0.93 0.77 -16.25
C ILE A 79 -0.09 -0.30 -15.87
N ASP A 80 -0.74 -0.88 -16.85
CA ASP A 80 -1.65 -2.01 -16.74
C ASP A 80 -1.36 -3.02 -17.88
N GLU A 81 -2.26 -3.97 -18.14
CA GLU A 81 -2.04 -4.96 -19.20
C GLU A 81 -1.79 -4.33 -20.58
N ARG A 82 -2.44 -3.20 -20.88
CA ARG A 82 -2.28 -2.47 -22.16
C ARG A 82 -0.87 -1.90 -22.36
N TYR A 83 -0.16 -1.58 -21.26
CA TYR A 83 1.12 -0.86 -21.24
C TYR A 83 2.16 -1.56 -20.35
N SER A 84 2.15 -2.88 -20.34
CA SER A 84 3.00 -3.72 -19.48
C SER A 84 4.43 -3.94 -20.01
N ASN A 85 4.68 -3.61 -21.27
CA ASN A 85 5.98 -3.80 -21.91
C ASN A 85 6.88 -2.56 -21.72
N PHE A 86 7.53 -2.48 -20.58
CA PHE A 86 8.52 -1.44 -20.25
C PHE A 86 9.80 -2.07 -19.69
N THR A 87 10.91 -1.37 -19.83
CA THR A 87 12.22 -1.79 -19.32
C THR A 87 12.46 -1.25 -17.91
N LYS A 88 13.57 -1.69 -17.27
CA LYS A 88 14.04 -1.09 -16.03
C LYS A 88 14.39 0.39 -16.24
N ASP A 89 15.05 0.72 -17.34
CA ASP A 89 15.47 2.10 -17.65
C ASP A 89 14.27 3.01 -17.84
N ASP A 90 13.17 2.51 -18.44
CA ASP A 90 11.93 3.26 -18.53
C ASP A 90 11.36 3.59 -17.14
N LEU A 91 11.43 2.63 -16.21
CA LEU A 91 10.96 2.84 -14.84
C LEU A 91 11.83 3.85 -14.07
N MET A 92 13.15 3.83 -14.31
CA MET A 92 14.09 4.78 -13.70
C MET A 92 13.93 6.23 -14.18
N ASN A 93 13.18 6.46 -15.26
CA ASN A 93 12.87 7.82 -15.74
C ASN A 93 11.74 8.51 -14.98
N TYR A 94 11.02 7.79 -14.12
CA TYR A 94 10.01 8.39 -13.25
C TYR A 94 10.63 8.96 -11.97
N ASP A 95 9.98 9.96 -11.39
CA ASP A 95 10.29 10.50 -10.08
C ASP A 95 9.39 9.90 -9.00
N VAL A 96 8.17 9.48 -9.38
CA VAL A 96 7.15 8.94 -8.48
C VAL A 96 6.49 7.71 -9.09
N ILE A 97 6.44 6.62 -8.32
CA ILE A 97 5.72 5.40 -8.64
C ILE A 97 4.60 5.21 -7.63
N LEU A 98 3.35 5.12 -8.11
CA LEU A 98 2.22 4.70 -7.30
C LEU A 98 1.99 3.20 -7.52
N LEU A 99 1.83 2.45 -6.44
CA LEU A 99 1.37 1.06 -6.48
C LEU A 99 -0.10 1.06 -6.05
N GLY A 100 -1.01 0.77 -6.98
CA GLY A 100 -2.46 0.87 -6.78
C GLY A 100 -2.99 -0.04 -5.67
N GLY A 101 -4.18 0.27 -5.18
CA GLY A 101 -4.94 -0.58 -4.26
C GLY A 101 -5.83 -1.57 -5.01
N GLY A 102 -6.14 -2.71 -4.40
CA GLY A 102 -7.00 -3.75 -4.95
C GLY A 102 -6.75 -5.10 -4.29
N HIS A 103 -7.00 -6.19 -5.00
CA HIS A 103 -6.82 -7.55 -4.47
C HIS A 103 -5.35 -7.98 -4.49
N VAL A 104 -4.80 -8.34 -3.34
CA VAL A 104 -3.36 -8.62 -3.15
C VAL A 104 -2.82 -9.73 -4.08
N PRO A 105 -3.43 -10.92 -4.17
CA PRO A 105 -2.95 -11.97 -5.08
C PRO A 105 -3.00 -11.57 -6.56
N THR A 106 -4.05 -10.85 -6.99
CA THR A 106 -4.20 -10.39 -8.38
C THR A 106 -3.09 -9.42 -8.76
N GLN A 107 -2.86 -8.41 -7.93
CA GLN A 107 -1.78 -7.45 -8.13
C GLN A 107 -0.40 -8.12 -8.11
N ASN A 108 -0.16 -9.03 -7.16
CA ASN A 108 1.10 -9.75 -7.06
C ASN A 108 1.42 -10.57 -8.32
N LYS A 109 0.38 -11.21 -8.89
CA LYS A 109 0.51 -11.93 -10.15
C LYS A 109 0.97 -10.98 -11.26
N PHE A 110 0.31 -9.83 -11.42
CA PHE A 110 0.68 -8.82 -12.41
C PHE A 110 2.10 -8.29 -12.16
N PHE A 111 2.49 -7.99 -10.93
CA PHE A 111 3.85 -7.56 -10.60
C PHE A 111 4.92 -8.58 -11.01
N LYS A 112 4.62 -9.88 -10.89
CA LYS A 112 5.51 -10.96 -11.35
C LYS A 112 5.57 -11.02 -12.89
N GLU A 113 4.44 -10.90 -13.57
CA GLU A 113 4.36 -10.91 -15.03
C GLU A 113 5.20 -9.79 -15.67
N ILE A 114 5.12 -8.58 -15.12
CA ILE A 114 5.92 -7.44 -15.57
C ILE A 114 7.34 -7.41 -14.96
N ARG A 115 7.69 -8.39 -14.12
CA ARG A 115 8.98 -8.49 -13.41
C ARG A 115 9.33 -7.22 -12.63
N LEU A 116 8.31 -6.68 -11.91
CA LEU A 116 8.46 -5.39 -11.24
C LEU A 116 9.54 -5.43 -10.14
N ARG A 117 9.66 -6.52 -9.37
CA ARG A 117 10.66 -6.66 -8.30
C ARG A 117 12.09 -6.38 -8.79
N GLU A 118 12.45 -6.91 -9.95
CA GLU A 118 13.78 -6.70 -10.52
C GLU A 118 13.96 -5.30 -11.10
N LYS A 119 12.89 -4.75 -11.65
CA LYS A 119 12.91 -3.42 -12.27
C LYS A 119 12.96 -2.30 -11.26
N ILE A 120 12.26 -2.43 -10.11
CA ILE A 120 12.11 -1.38 -9.10
C ILE A 120 13.28 -1.32 -8.10
N LYS A 121 14.10 -2.36 -8.04
CA LYS A 121 15.13 -2.57 -7.01
C LYS A 121 16.07 -1.38 -6.77
N ASP A 122 16.46 -0.67 -7.84
CA ASP A 122 17.40 0.45 -7.75
C ASP A 122 16.70 1.81 -8.00
N PHE A 123 15.39 1.84 -7.90
CA PHE A 123 14.63 3.08 -8.03
C PHE A 123 14.93 4.00 -6.84
N ASP A 124 15.26 5.27 -7.11
CA ASP A 124 15.65 6.25 -6.09
C ASP A 124 14.69 7.45 -5.96
N GLY A 125 13.47 7.30 -6.45
CA GLY A 125 12.43 8.32 -6.34
C GLY A 125 11.50 8.10 -5.15
N ILE A 126 10.25 8.48 -5.33
CA ILE A 126 9.16 8.30 -4.36
C ILE A 126 8.33 7.09 -4.77
N ILE A 127 8.05 6.20 -3.83
CA ILE A 127 7.06 5.14 -3.97
C ILE A 127 5.89 5.45 -3.04
N ILE A 128 4.68 5.53 -3.59
CA ILE A 128 3.43 5.64 -2.83
C ILE A 128 2.66 4.36 -3.05
N ALA A 129 2.67 3.49 -2.06
CA ALA A 129 1.95 2.23 -2.11
C ALA A 129 0.60 2.38 -1.38
N ILE A 130 -0.46 1.85 -1.96
CA ILE A 130 -1.84 2.03 -1.52
C ILE A 130 -2.43 0.66 -1.22
N SER A 131 -2.89 0.42 0.02
CA SER A 131 -3.61 -0.80 0.40
C SER A 131 -2.86 -2.07 -0.06
N ALA A 132 -3.37 -2.81 -1.05
CA ALA A 132 -2.71 -3.99 -1.64
C ALA A 132 -1.28 -3.70 -2.11
N GLY A 133 -1.01 -2.50 -2.66
CA GLY A 133 0.34 -2.07 -3.03
C GLY A 133 1.28 -2.01 -1.83
N SER A 134 0.78 -1.56 -0.66
CA SER A 134 1.55 -1.58 0.60
C SER A 134 1.84 -3.00 1.06
N MET A 135 0.87 -3.90 0.96
CA MET A 135 1.06 -5.32 1.30
C MET A 135 2.07 -5.97 0.37
N ASN A 136 1.94 -5.79 -0.94
CA ASN A 136 2.85 -6.35 -1.95
C ASN A 136 4.27 -5.74 -1.93
N SER A 137 4.49 -4.65 -1.19
CA SER A 137 5.81 -4.07 -0.99
C SER A 137 6.73 -4.93 -0.12
N ALA A 138 6.19 -5.84 0.70
CA ALA A 138 6.97 -6.75 1.53
C ALA A 138 7.81 -7.74 0.68
N ASP A 139 8.88 -8.28 1.28
CA ASP A 139 9.65 -9.40 0.68
C ASP A 139 8.81 -10.68 0.64
N ILE A 140 8.28 -11.06 1.82
CA ILE A 140 7.27 -12.11 1.95
C ILE A 140 5.96 -11.43 2.37
N VAL A 141 4.99 -11.50 1.49
CA VAL A 141 3.68 -10.86 1.65
C VAL A 141 2.74 -11.80 2.39
N TYR A 142 2.11 -11.31 3.43
CA TYR A 142 0.94 -11.96 4.00
C TYR A 142 -0.31 -11.58 3.21
N CYS A 143 -0.87 -12.54 2.48
CA CYS A 143 -2.15 -12.40 1.80
C CYS A 143 -3.25 -12.75 2.80
N GLN A 144 -3.77 -11.74 3.51
CA GLN A 144 -4.97 -11.92 4.31
C GLN A 144 -6.12 -12.32 3.37
N PRO A 145 -6.89 -13.37 3.64
CA PRO A 145 -8.06 -13.70 2.83
C PRO A 145 -9.05 -12.54 2.79
N GLU A 146 -9.55 -12.21 1.60
CA GLU A 146 -10.41 -11.05 1.35
C GLU A 146 -11.70 -11.42 0.63
N LYS A 147 -11.61 -12.35 -0.34
CA LYS A 147 -12.77 -12.76 -1.15
C LYS A 147 -13.42 -14.02 -0.57
N THR A 148 -14.74 -14.10 -0.76
CA THR A 148 -15.50 -15.31 -0.40
C THR A 148 -14.87 -16.56 -0.98
N GLY A 149 -14.65 -17.56 -0.15
CA GLY A 149 -14.02 -18.82 -0.49
C GLY A 149 -12.53 -18.89 -0.14
N GLU A 150 -11.82 -17.78 -0.08
CA GLU A 150 -10.35 -17.78 0.16
C GLU A 150 -9.97 -18.31 1.54
N SER A 151 -10.78 -18.03 2.57
CA SER A 151 -10.49 -18.48 3.93
C SER A 151 -10.68 -19.97 4.15
N ILE A 152 -11.34 -20.65 3.23
CA ILE A 152 -11.65 -22.08 3.29
C ILE A 152 -11.01 -22.89 2.16
N ASP A 153 -10.42 -22.23 1.17
CA ASP A 153 -9.68 -22.91 0.09
C ASP A 153 -8.34 -23.43 0.62
N PRO A 154 -8.12 -24.76 0.63
CA PRO A 154 -6.84 -25.33 1.10
C PRO A 154 -5.66 -24.99 0.19
N ASN A 155 -5.90 -24.47 -1.01
CA ASN A 155 -4.88 -24.05 -1.97
C ASN A 155 -4.58 -22.55 -1.91
N PHE A 156 -5.35 -21.79 -1.11
CA PHE A 156 -5.07 -20.35 -0.95
C PHE A 156 -3.72 -20.14 -0.27
N ASN A 157 -2.80 -19.54 -1.01
CA ASN A 157 -1.45 -19.30 -0.50
C ASN A 157 -1.38 -17.97 0.24
N LYS A 158 -1.41 -18.02 1.56
CA LYS A 158 -1.32 -16.86 2.44
C LYS A 158 0.05 -16.17 2.41
N TRP A 159 1.09 -16.84 1.94
CA TRP A 159 2.46 -16.32 1.95
C TRP A 159 3.06 -16.38 0.56
N ILE A 160 3.27 -15.22 -0.04
CA ILE A 160 3.79 -15.11 -1.40
C ILE A 160 4.99 -14.16 -1.46
N SER A 161 5.87 -14.30 -2.45
CA SER A 161 6.97 -13.37 -2.65
C SER A 161 6.45 -12.04 -3.21
N GLY A 162 6.86 -10.91 -2.59
CA GLY A 162 6.52 -9.57 -3.02
C GLY A 162 7.68 -8.79 -3.63
N LEU A 163 7.63 -7.47 -3.53
CA LEU A 163 8.59 -6.57 -4.17
C LEU A 163 9.92 -6.41 -3.43
N ASP A 164 10.02 -6.85 -2.17
CA ASP A 164 11.21 -6.70 -1.32
C ASP A 164 11.65 -5.23 -1.11
N LEU A 165 10.68 -4.33 -1.02
CA LEU A 165 10.90 -2.93 -0.65
C LEU A 165 10.97 -2.75 0.87
N THR A 166 10.41 -3.69 1.63
CA THR A 166 10.42 -3.73 3.09
C THR A 166 10.35 -5.17 3.60
N LYS A 167 10.71 -5.35 4.88
CA LYS A 167 10.45 -6.62 5.61
C LYS A 167 9.16 -6.58 6.43
N ARG A 168 8.44 -5.44 6.40
CA ARG A 168 7.22 -5.25 7.16
C ARG A 168 5.99 -5.74 6.40
N ASN A 169 5.13 -6.49 7.06
CA ASN A 169 3.82 -6.86 6.55
C ASN A 169 2.78 -5.85 7.03
N ILE A 170 2.19 -5.10 6.10
CA ILE A 170 1.15 -4.12 6.35
C ILE A 170 -0.22 -4.81 6.22
N ILE A 171 -1.13 -4.52 7.15
CA ILE A 171 -2.56 -4.80 7.02
C ILE A 171 -3.27 -3.44 6.97
N PRO A 172 -3.79 -3.02 5.80
CA PRO A 172 -4.50 -1.76 5.65
C PRO A 172 -5.94 -1.85 6.15
N HIS A 173 -6.61 -0.71 6.25
CA HIS A 173 -8.05 -0.58 6.53
C HIS A 173 -8.51 -1.23 7.85
N TYR A 174 -7.63 -1.34 8.84
CA TYR A 174 -7.93 -2.07 10.08
C TYR A 174 -9.27 -1.67 10.70
N GLN A 175 -9.60 -0.37 10.76
CA GLN A 175 -10.85 0.12 11.34
C GLN A 175 -12.10 -0.37 10.58
N MET A 176 -11.95 -0.71 9.29
CA MET A 176 -13.06 -1.17 8.46
C MET A 176 -13.25 -2.70 8.57
N ILE A 177 -12.15 -3.44 8.60
CA ILE A 177 -12.16 -4.91 8.45
C ILE A 177 -12.04 -5.67 9.78
N LYS A 178 -11.77 -4.98 10.90
CA LYS A 178 -11.50 -5.63 12.20
C LYS A 178 -12.64 -6.51 12.72
N ASP A 179 -13.86 -6.21 12.35
CA ASP A 179 -15.06 -6.94 12.77
C ASP A 179 -15.66 -7.81 11.63
N ASP A 180 -14.93 -7.97 10.52
CA ASP A 180 -15.40 -8.71 9.35
C ASP A 180 -15.48 -10.22 9.63
N ILE A 181 -16.48 -10.82 8.99
CA ILE A 181 -16.67 -12.28 8.96
C ILE A 181 -16.57 -12.75 7.51
N LEU A 182 -15.59 -13.61 7.25
CA LEU A 182 -15.35 -14.22 5.94
C LEU A 182 -15.54 -15.73 6.01
N ASP A 183 -16.42 -16.27 5.16
CA ASP A 183 -16.73 -17.72 5.11
C ASP A 183 -17.10 -18.31 6.49
N GLY A 184 -17.79 -17.52 7.33
CA GLY A 184 -18.20 -17.91 8.68
C GLY A 184 -17.10 -17.83 9.75
N LYS A 185 -15.92 -17.29 9.44
CA LYS A 185 -14.82 -17.06 10.36
C LYS A 185 -14.63 -15.56 10.61
N ARG A 186 -14.34 -15.16 11.83
CA ARG A 186 -13.93 -13.78 12.15
C ARG A 186 -12.54 -13.57 11.57
N LEU A 187 -12.39 -12.52 10.77
CA LEU A 187 -11.17 -12.29 9.99
C LEU A 187 -9.91 -12.16 10.87
N PHE A 188 -10.04 -11.50 12.01
CA PHE A 188 -8.89 -11.32 12.92
C PHE A 188 -8.75 -12.47 13.91
N GLU A 189 -9.78 -12.78 14.71
CA GLU A 189 -9.66 -13.73 15.81
C GLU A 189 -9.47 -15.18 15.34
N ASP A 190 -10.13 -15.56 14.23
CA ASP A 190 -10.10 -16.94 13.77
C ASP A 190 -9.05 -17.19 12.68
N ILE A 191 -8.53 -16.10 12.03
CA ILE A 191 -7.57 -16.20 10.92
C ILE A 191 -6.30 -15.43 11.25
N THR A 192 -6.33 -14.10 11.28
CA THR A 192 -5.13 -13.25 11.30
C THR A 192 -4.29 -13.43 12.57
N TYR A 193 -4.93 -13.56 13.75
CA TYR A 193 -4.20 -13.78 15.00
C TYR A 193 -3.50 -15.14 14.99
N ASN A 194 -4.11 -16.18 14.41
CA ASN A 194 -3.46 -17.47 14.25
C ASN A 194 -2.29 -17.40 13.28
N ASP A 195 -2.44 -16.64 12.19
CA ASP A 195 -1.40 -16.46 11.17
C ASP A 195 -0.26 -15.56 11.68
N SER A 196 -0.46 -14.80 12.76
CA SER A 196 0.57 -13.95 13.38
C SER A 196 1.53 -14.72 14.32
N ILE A 197 1.31 -16.01 14.53
CA ILE A 197 2.27 -16.83 15.32
C ILE A 197 3.62 -16.87 14.61
N ASN A 198 4.66 -16.38 15.28
CA ASN A 198 6.01 -16.16 14.73
C ASN A 198 6.08 -15.12 13.59
N HIS A 199 5.05 -14.30 13.42
CA HIS A 199 5.00 -13.23 12.43
C HIS A 199 4.51 -11.93 13.07
N GLN A 200 4.89 -10.80 12.45
CA GLN A 200 4.45 -9.48 12.87
C GLN A 200 3.70 -8.78 11.74
N PHE A 201 2.56 -8.22 12.06
CA PHE A 201 1.77 -7.41 11.14
C PHE A 201 1.59 -6.00 11.70
N ILE A 202 1.76 -5.00 10.83
CA ILE A 202 1.50 -3.60 11.13
C ILE A 202 0.12 -3.26 10.56
N ALA A 203 -0.89 -3.20 11.43
CA ALA A 203 -2.26 -2.88 11.03
C ALA A 203 -2.48 -1.36 11.08
N LEU A 204 -2.70 -0.76 9.91
CA LEU A 204 -2.88 0.67 9.73
C LEU A 204 -4.35 1.06 9.61
N VAL A 205 -4.75 2.10 10.32
CA VAL A 205 -6.03 2.79 10.10
C VAL A 205 -5.92 3.71 8.89
N ASP A 206 -7.01 3.96 8.17
CA ASP A 206 -7.01 4.87 7.02
C ASP A 206 -6.54 6.28 7.40
N GLY A 207 -5.71 6.86 6.55
CA GLY A 207 -4.98 8.09 6.82
C GLY A 207 -3.67 7.89 7.58
N SER A 208 -3.36 6.67 8.03
CA SER A 208 -2.05 6.33 8.61
C SER A 208 -1.14 5.68 7.57
N TYR A 209 0.16 5.79 7.78
CA TYR A 209 1.16 5.24 6.85
C TYR A 209 2.49 4.95 7.54
N LEU A 210 3.27 4.07 6.94
CA LEU A 210 4.67 3.85 7.24
C LEU A 210 5.53 4.56 6.19
N LEU A 211 6.33 5.54 6.62
CA LEU A 211 7.37 6.16 5.81
C LEU A 211 8.70 5.44 6.04
N ILE A 212 9.31 5.01 4.95
CA ILE A 212 10.65 4.42 4.91
C ILE A 212 11.54 5.35 4.10
N ASP A 213 12.48 5.99 4.79
CA ASP A 213 13.55 6.80 4.24
C ASP A 213 14.89 6.33 4.84
N ASP A 214 15.58 7.17 5.59
CA ASP A 214 16.72 6.75 6.43
C ASP A 214 16.25 5.97 7.68
N HIS A 215 14.94 6.00 7.96
CA HIS A 215 14.30 5.37 9.11
C HIS A 215 12.94 4.78 8.70
N GLU A 216 12.43 3.88 9.52
CA GLU A 216 11.05 3.41 9.44
C GLU A 216 10.21 4.16 10.49
N THR A 217 9.30 5.04 10.02
CA THR A 217 8.47 5.88 10.89
C THR A 217 6.99 5.72 10.55
N ILE A 218 6.20 5.31 11.53
CA ILE A 218 4.74 5.28 11.42
C ILE A 218 4.19 6.67 11.78
N TYR A 219 3.24 7.11 10.99
CA TYR A 219 2.45 8.31 11.20
C TYR A 219 0.98 7.94 11.33
N GLY A 220 0.38 8.25 12.47
CA GLY A 220 -1.02 8.00 12.76
C GLY A 220 -1.31 6.67 13.43
N GLU A 221 -2.59 6.33 13.56
CA GLU A 221 -3.06 5.20 14.35
C GLU A 221 -2.66 3.86 13.74
N CYS A 222 -1.96 3.07 14.56
CA CYS A 222 -1.38 1.82 14.13
C CYS A 222 -1.36 0.79 15.25
N TYR A 223 -1.61 -0.45 14.90
CA TYR A 223 -1.56 -1.60 15.79
C TYR A 223 -0.49 -2.59 15.33
N LEU A 224 0.20 -3.18 16.30
CA LEU A 224 1.05 -4.34 16.09
C LEU A 224 0.25 -5.61 16.41
N ILE A 225 0.28 -6.56 15.49
CA ILE A 225 -0.29 -7.89 15.68
C ILE A 225 0.85 -8.88 15.63
N GLU A 226 1.07 -9.60 16.74
CA GLU A 226 2.11 -10.63 16.87
C GLU A 226 1.70 -11.71 17.86
N ASP A 227 2.08 -12.95 17.61
CA ASP A 227 1.85 -14.11 18.49
C ASP A 227 0.41 -14.22 19.02
N GLY A 228 -0.56 -13.94 18.17
CA GLY A 228 -2.00 -14.03 18.48
C GLY A 228 -2.56 -12.82 19.25
N HIS A 229 -1.78 -11.77 19.44
CA HIS A 229 -2.17 -10.58 20.20
C HIS A 229 -2.15 -9.33 19.34
N ILE A 230 -2.97 -8.36 19.71
CA ILE A 230 -2.98 -7.03 19.10
C ILE A 230 -2.69 -5.97 20.16
N GLN A 231 -1.85 -5.00 19.79
CA GLN A 231 -1.50 -3.87 20.64
C GLN A 231 -1.52 -2.56 19.84
N LEU A 232 -2.16 -1.52 20.38
CA LEU A 232 -2.01 -0.17 19.84
C LEU A 232 -0.60 0.32 20.11
N ILE A 233 0.15 0.69 19.06
CA ILE A 233 1.55 1.16 19.18
C ILE A 233 1.74 2.61 18.79
N CYS A 234 0.80 3.21 18.05
CA CYS A 234 0.81 4.62 17.71
C CYS A 234 -0.62 5.16 17.71
N HIS A 235 -0.84 6.32 18.35
CA HIS A 235 -2.16 6.95 18.38
C HIS A 235 -2.37 7.88 17.18
N LYS A 236 -3.61 8.23 16.93
CA LYS A 236 -3.98 9.23 15.92
C LYS A 236 -3.23 10.55 16.16
N ASN A 237 -2.68 11.13 15.09
CA ASN A 237 -1.83 12.33 15.09
C ASN A 237 -0.49 12.19 15.84
N GLU A 238 -0.08 10.99 16.16
CA GLU A 238 1.24 10.70 16.72
C GLU A 238 2.16 10.08 15.66
N THR A 239 3.44 10.00 16.01
CA THR A 239 4.46 9.33 15.20
C THR A 239 5.33 8.45 16.07
N ILE A 240 5.75 7.30 15.53
CA ILE A 240 6.68 6.40 16.21
C ILE A 240 7.72 5.84 15.24
N ARG A 241 8.98 5.83 15.64
CA ARG A 241 10.04 5.15 14.90
C ARG A 241 10.09 3.68 15.29
N LEU A 242 10.01 2.79 14.30
CA LEU A 242 9.99 1.34 14.54
C LEU A 242 11.30 0.81 15.10
N ASN A 243 12.43 1.42 14.78
CA ASN A 243 13.74 1.04 15.32
C ASN A 243 13.84 1.18 16.84
N ASN A 244 12.92 1.92 17.47
CA ASN A 244 12.83 2.06 18.93
C ASN A 244 11.96 0.97 19.57
N LEU A 245 11.24 0.21 18.77
CA LEU A 245 10.49 -0.97 19.20
C LEU A 245 11.38 -2.19 18.96
N LYS A 246 11.42 -3.11 19.91
CA LYS A 246 12.05 -4.44 19.70
C LYS A 246 11.12 -5.26 18.80
N LEU A 247 11.07 -4.91 17.51
CA LEU A 247 10.33 -5.61 16.48
C LEU A 247 11.26 -6.52 15.69
#